data_01a1ddecbe3e7d5d0d67d3f3e3c83d12
#
_entry.id   01a1ddecbe3e7d5d0d67d3f3e3c83d12
#
_cell.length_a   1.000
_cell.length_b   1.000
_cell.length_c   1.000
_cell.angle_alpha   90.00
_cell.angle_beta   90.00
_cell.angle_gamma   90.00
#
_symmetry.space_group_name_H-M   'P 1'
#
loop_
_entity.id
_entity.type
_entity.pdbx_description
1 polymer ?
#
loop_
_entity_poly.entity_id
_entity_poly.type
_entity_poly.pdbx_seq_one_letter_code
_entity_poly.pdbx_strand_id
1 'polypeptide(L)'
;MLLCWTPGALIGGTLMSKIGAKNAMLLGAVLFPLGTLTSSFVPQSAPWLLYVTFSFLQGLGNGLAYTVATYVSTGWYPDKRGLVSGLCMAFTGGSSAFLAPICSKLVQSTGIISTLRIVGLVSLVVCVVCALGVRQAPVGYTPAGFAGSASSAETQLESYNVRRALKTRPIWHLIVCTAFFPTMYMIMFPRFSVYMTDAGFTLSAATLGVSIYFIANTLSRLFLGALCDKISYKHVYGICGALCILSAICLIAAHSLFMFYLGYALLGLGFGATNSVYPVTINKSYGPVYAGGIYGVALFGYMIFCTLITPRISAALVASTGGYTASFIYGIVLSCIAVASMYLIPKVDRKPLDAAEKQAESV
;
A
#
# COMPACT_ATOMS: atom_id res chain seq x y z
N MET A 1 9.13 -4.55 -10.04
CA MET A 1 7.69 -4.33 -9.87
C MET A 1 7.38 -3.21 -8.87
N LEU A 2 7.77 -3.29 -7.59
CA LEU A 2 7.49 -2.26 -6.58
C LEU A 2 8.00 -0.86 -6.95
N LEU A 3 9.15 -0.76 -7.60
CA LEU A 3 9.71 0.52 -8.08
C LEU A 3 8.80 1.21 -9.11
N CYS A 4 8.14 0.42 -9.96
CA CYS A 4 7.26 0.94 -11.01
C CYS A 4 5.82 1.18 -10.50
N TRP A 5 5.48 0.58 -9.36
CA TRP A 5 4.18 0.76 -8.73
C TRP A 5 3.94 2.21 -8.25
N THR A 6 4.96 2.84 -7.68
CA THR A 6 4.86 4.23 -7.19
C THR A 6 4.61 5.25 -8.30
N PRO A 7 5.37 5.27 -9.42
CA PRO A 7 5.02 6.09 -10.58
C PRO A 7 3.62 5.79 -11.11
N GLY A 8 3.21 4.52 -11.14
CA GLY A 8 1.85 4.13 -11.52
C GLY A 8 0.79 4.75 -10.61
N ALA A 9 1.01 4.75 -9.30
CA ALA A 9 0.11 5.37 -8.33
C ALA A 9 0.00 6.89 -8.53
N LEU A 10 1.12 7.58 -8.78
CA LEU A 10 1.14 9.00 -9.07
C LEU A 10 0.39 9.33 -10.38
N ILE A 11 0.66 8.57 -11.45
CA ILE A 11 -0.02 8.72 -12.74
C ILE A 11 -1.52 8.46 -12.57
N GLY A 12 -1.91 7.40 -11.86
CA GLY A 12 -3.31 7.06 -11.60
C GLY A 12 -4.07 8.16 -10.87
N GLY A 13 -3.47 8.70 -9.81
CA GLY A 13 -4.06 9.79 -9.05
C GLY A 13 -4.18 11.09 -9.85
N THR A 14 -3.19 11.43 -10.69
CA THR A 14 -3.23 12.62 -11.54
C THR A 14 -4.14 12.44 -12.76
N LEU A 15 -4.20 11.23 -13.31
CA LEU A 15 -5.04 10.92 -14.46
C LEU A 15 -6.53 10.91 -14.06
N MET A 16 -6.84 10.40 -12.88
CA MET A 16 -8.21 10.39 -12.35
C MET A 16 -8.84 11.79 -12.33
N SER A 17 -8.04 12.82 -12.00
CA SER A 17 -8.51 14.22 -12.02
C SER A 17 -8.61 14.85 -13.41
N LYS A 18 -7.93 14.26 -14.43
CA LYS A 18 -7.91 14.82 -15.81
C LYS A 18 -8.89 14.15 -16.76
N ILE A 19 -8.95 12.83 -16.75
CA ILE A 19 -9.74 12.01 -17.69
C ILE A 19 -10.87 11.24 -17.01
N GLY A 20 -11.07 11.46 -15.71
CA GLY A 20 -12.06 10.78 -14.88
C GLY A 20 -11.63 9.40 -14.40
N ALA A 21 -12.28 8.95 -13.33
CA ALA A 21 -11.93 7.70 -12.64
C ALA A 21 -12.09 6.45 -13.52
N LYS A 22 -13.15 6.38 -14.34
CA LYS A 22 -13.42 5.24 -15.22
C LYS A 22 -12.31 5.01 -16.23
N ASN A 23 -11.89 6.06 -16.94
CA ASN A 23 -10.87 5.96 -17.98
C ASN A 23 -9.48 5.67 -17.37
N ALA A 24 -9.17 6.29 -16.23
CA ALA A 24 -7.96 6.02 -15.49
C ALA A 24 -7.95 4.55 -15.01
N MET A 25 -9.06 4.04 -14.47
CA MET A 25 -9.17 2.65 -14.04
C MET A 25 -9.01 1.66 -15.21
N LEU A 26 -9.65 1.94 -16.35
CA LEU A 26 -9.52 1.12 -17.56
C LEU A 26 -8.07 1.02 -18.04
N LEU A 27 -7.33 2.12 -18.02
CA LEU A 27 -5.90 2.10 -18.38
C LEU A 27 -5.11 1.15 -17.46
N GLY A 28 -5.30 1.25 -16.15
CA GLY A 28 -4.66 0.34 -15.19
C GLY A 28 -5.09 -1.12 -15.34
N ALA A 29 -6.39 -1.34 -15.58
CA ALA A 29 -7.00 -2.64 -15.78
C ALA A 29 -6.49 -3.36 -17.05
N VAL A 30 -6.02 -2.61 -18.03
CA VAL A 30 -5.38 -3.15 -19.24
C VAL A 30 -3.88 -3.35 -19.03
N LEU A 31 -3.16 -2.33 -18.51
CA LEU A 31 -1.71 -2.38 -18.37
C LEU A 31 -1.24 -3.49 -17.41
N PHE A 32 -1.95 -3.68 -16.29
CA PHE A 32 -1.57 -4.67 -15.27
C PHE A 32 -1.57 -6.11 -15.84
N PRO A 33 -2.66 -6.62 -16.43
CA PRO A 33 -2.67 -7.98 -16.98
C PRO A 33 -1.83 -8.12 -18.26
N LEU A 34 -1.72 -7.05 -19.08
CA LEU A 34 -0.84 -7.07 -20.25
C LEU A 34 0.61 -7.32 -19.86
N GLY A 35 1.08 -6.77 -18.72
CA GLY A 35 2.41 -7.07 -18.22
C GLY A 35 2.64 -8.56 -17.96
N THR A 36 1.65 -9.25 -17.38
CA THR A 36 1.69 -10.70 -17.17
C THR A 36 1.62 -11.46 -18.49
N LEU A 37 0.70 -11.09 -19.38
CA LEU A 37 0.49 -11.76 -20.66
C LEU A 37 1.72 -11.64 -21.58
N THR A 38 2.28 -10.44 -21.72
CA THR A 38 3.47 -10.19 -22.56
C THR A 38 4.72 -10.88 -22.01
N SER A 39 4.80 -11.10 -20.70
CA SER A 39 5.89 -11.88 -20.08
C SER A 39 5.94 -13.32 -20.56
N SER A 40 4.81 -13.88 -20.99
CA SER A 40 4.75 -15.25 -21.55
C SER A 40 5.39 -15.40 -22.94
N PHE A 41 5.66 -14.29 -23.62
CA PHE A 41 6.28 -14.26 -24.95
C PHE A 41 7.76 -13.88 -24.90
N VAL A 42 8.33 -13.65 -23.71
CA VAL A 42 9.73 -13.30 -23.54
C VAL A 42 10.61 -14.51 -23.88
N PRO A 43 11.52 -14.39 -24.87
CA PRO A 43 12.39 -15.48 -25.24
C PRO A 43 13.48 -15.71 -24.17
N GLN A 44 13.93 -16.96 -24.04
CA GLN A 44 15.00 -17.31 -23.09
C GLN A 44 16.34 -16.60 -23.39
N SER A 45 16.55 -16.17 -24.65
CA SER A 45 17.73 -15.41 -25.08
C SER A 45 17.77 -13.98 -24.56
N ALA A 46 16.61 -13.43 -24.13
CA ALA A 46 16.53 -12.03 -23.67
C ALA A 46 15.74 -11.91 -22.35
N PRO A 47 16.22 -12.51 -21.25
CA PRO A 47 15.50 -12.52 -19.97
C PRO A 47 15.30 -11.13 -19.36
N TRP A 48 16.11 -10.13 -19.78
CA TRP A 48 15.99 -8.74 -19.36
C TRP A 48 14.64 -8.10 -19.77
N LEU A 49 13.99 -8.62 -20.82
CA LEU A 49 12.65 -8.16 -21.23
C LEU A 49 11.59 -8.39 -20.13
N LEU A 50 11.81 -9.32 -19.19
CA LEU A 50 10.94 -9.49 -18.01
C LEU A 50 10.93 -8.24 -17.11
N TYR A 51 12.02 -7.46 -17.08
CA TYR A 51 12.00 -6.19 -16.34
C TYR A 51 11.05 -5.17 -17.00
N VAL A 52 10.91 -5.21 -18.32
CA VAL A 52 10.01 -4.31 -19.05
C VAL A 52 8.56 -4.81 -18.97
N THR A 53 8.33 -6.09 -19.23
CA THR A 53 6.97 -6.66 -19.28
C THR A 53 6.40 -6.86 -17.86
N PHE A 54 7.04 -7.72 -17.07
CA PHE A 54 6.53 -8.10 -15.75
C PHE A 54 6.77 -7.01 -14.70
N SER A 55 7.95 -6.36 -14.68
CA SER A 55 8.23 -5.39 -13.62
C SER A 55 7.70 -4.00 -13.92
N PHE A 56 7.96 -3.46 -15.12
CA PHE A 56 7.57 -2.10 -15.46
C PHE A 56 6.07 -2.02 -15.80
N LEU A 57 5.62 -2.74 -16.82
CA LEU A 57 4.25 -2.63 -17.32
C LEU A 57 3.22 -3.06 -16.27
N GLN A 58 3.43 -4.22 -15.66
CA GLN A 58 2.56 -4.74 -14.61
C GLN A 58 2.60 -3.87 -13.34
N GLY A 59 3.80 -3.43 -12.92
CA GLY A 59 3.96 -2.56 -11.75
C GLY A 59 3.26 -1.22 -11.92
N LEU A 60 3.42 -0.58 -13.06
CA LEU A 60 2.78 0.69 -13.41
C LEU A 60 1.25 0.56 -13.46
N GLY A 61 0.75 -0.48 -14.14
CA GLY A 61 -0.69 -0.75 -14.22
C GLY A 61 -1.32 -1.04 -12.86
N ASN A 62 -0.64 -1.82 -12.02
CA ASN A 62 -1.10 -2.12 -10.66
C ASN A 62 -1.17 -0.86 -9.79
N GLY A 63 -0.11 -0.03 -9.77
CA GLY A 63 -0.11 1.21 -9.01
C GLY A 63 -1.21 2.18 -9.41
N LEU A 64 -1.46 2.30 -10.72
CA LEU A 64 -2.51 3.12 -11.29
C LEU A 64 -3.90 2.63 -10.85
N ALA A 65 -4.21 1.36 -11.10
CA ALA A 65 -5.52 0.77 -10.76
C ALA A 65 -5.79 0.81 -9.25
N TYR A 66 -4.77 0.50 -8.45
CA TYR A 66 -4.85 0.53 -7.00
C TYR A 66 -5.22 1.92 -6.45
N THR A 67 -4.55 2.96 -6.92
CA THR A 67 -4.82 4.33 -6.46
C THR A 67 -6.23 4.76 -6.83
N VAL A 68 -6.63 4.55 -8.08
CA VAL A 68 -7.98 4.88 -8.54
C VAL A 68 -9.03 4.12 -7.74
N ALA A 69 -8.89 2.80 -7.57
CA ALA A 69 -9.82 1.97 -6.82
C ALA A 69 -9.98 2.46 -5.37
N THR A 70 -8.89 2.78 -4.69
CA THR A 70 -8.92 3.25 -3.31
C THR A 70 -9.65 4.58 -3.17
N TYR A 71 -9.33 5.56 -4.02
CA TYR A 71 -9.92 6.90 -3.91
C TYR A 71 -11.37 6.95 -4.40
N VAL A 72 -11.74 6.18 -5.42
CA VAL A 72 -13.14 6.04 -5.83
C VAL A 72 -13.97 5.41 -4.73
N SER A 73 -13.49 4.30 -4.16
CA SER A 73 -14.22 3.60 -3.10
C SER A 73 -14.40 4.47 -1.84
N THR A 74 -13.36 5.17 -1.40
CA THR A 74 -13.44 6.08 -0.24
C THR A 74 -14.30 7.32 -0.51
N GLY A 75 -14.49 7.71 -1.76
CA GLY A 75 -15.39 8.79 -2.17
C GLY A 75 -16.88 8.45 -1.96
N TRP A 76 -17.26 7.17 -2.15
CA TRP A 76 -18.64 6.70 -1.91
C TRP A 76 -18.98 6.53 -0.42
N TYR A 77 -17.98 6.41 0.47
CA TYR A 77 -18.16 6.20 1.90
C TYR A 77 -17.37 7.22 2.72
N PRO A 78 -17.77 8.51 2.70
CA PRO A 78 -17.06 9.57 3.41
C PRO A 78 -17.06 9.40 4.93
N ASP A 79 -18.04 8.66 5.48
CA ASP A 79 -18.20 8.34 6.89
C ASP A 79 -17.28 7.19 7.37
N LYS A 80 -16.84 6.32 6.44
CA LYS A 80 -16.09 5.07 6.74
C LYS A 80 -14.83 4.94 5.88
N ARG A 81 -14.15 6.05 5.61
CA ARG A 81 -12.96 6.09 4.72
C ARG A 81 -11.86 5.12 5.16
N GLY A 82 -11.63 5.01 6.47
CA GLY A 82 -10.64 4.09 7.03
C GLY A 82 -11.01 2.63 6.81
N LEU A 83 -12.27 2.24 7.10
CA LEU A 83 -12.77 0.89 6.86
C LEU A 83 -12.70 0.52 5.37
N VAL A 84 -13.17 1.40 4.49
CA VAL A 84 -13.21 1.13 3.05
C VAL A 84 -11.81 1.06 2.45
N SER A 85 -10.91 1.97 2.85
CA SER A 85 -9.50 1.90 2.49
C SER A 85 -8.87 0.59 2.98
N GLY A 86 -9.14 0.22 4.23
CA GLY A 86 -8.69 -1.04 4.81
C GLY A 86 -9.20 -2.27 4.05
N LEU A 87 -10.47 -2.25 3.61
CA LEU A 87 -11.07 -3.33 2.84
C LEU A 87 -10.41 -3.48 1.45
N CYS A 88 -10.22 -2.37 0.72
CA CYS A 88 -9.49 -2.38 -0.55
C CYS A 88 -8.07 -2.98 -0.39
N MET A 89 -7.39 -2.61 0.69
CA MET A 89 -6.07 -3.14 1.00
C MET A 89 -6.09 -4.62 1.39
N ALA A 90 -7.10 -5.05 2.15
CA ALA A 90 -7.25 -6.43 2.56
C ALA A 90 -7.45 -7.36 1.36
N PHE A 91 -8.26 -6.96 0.39
CA PHE A 91 -8.44 -7.71 -0.86
C PHE A 91 -7.16 -7.75 -1.69
N THR A 92 -6.38 -6.67 -1.73
CA THR A 92 -5.08 -6.65 -2.43
C THR A 92 -4.09 -7.66 -1.83
N GLY A 93 -4.01 -7.76 -0.50
CA GLY A 93 -3.15 -8.73 0.17
C GLY A 93 -3.72 -10.14 0.21
N GLY A 94 -5.02 -10.26 0.48
CA GLY A 94 -5.74 -11.54 0.62
C GLY A 94 -5.93 -12.29 -0.69
N SER A 95 -5.91 -11.61 -1.84
CA SER A 95 -6.04 -12.26 -3.15
C SER A 95 -4.96 -13.33 -3.40
N SER A 96 -3.77 -13.15 -2.87
CA SER A 96 -2.68 -14.12 -3.01
C SER A 96 -2.99 -15.46 -2.32
N ALA A 97 -3.78 -15.46 -1.24
CA ALA A 97 -4.18 -16.67 -0.55
C ALA A 97 -5.03 -17.61 -1.44
N PHE A 98 -5.83 -17.02 -2.33
CA PHE A 98 -6.66 -17.79 -3.28
C PHE A 98 -5.93 -18.05 -4.60
N LEU A 99 -5.20 -17.07 -5.12
CA LEU A 99 -4.55 -17.18 -6.42
C LEU A 99 -3.28 -18.04 -6.40
N ALA A 100 -2.52 -18.02 -5.31
CA ALA A 100 -1.26 -18.78 -5.25
C ALA A 100 -1.47 -20.30 -5.40
N PRO A 101 -2.42 -20.98 -4.72
CA PRO A 101 -2.70 -22.39 -4.94
C PRO A 101 -3.18 -22.70 -6.37
N ILE A 102 -4.02 -21.82 -6.95
CA ILE A 102 -4.51 -21.97 -8.31
C ILE A 102 -3.34 -21.88 -9.32
N CYS A 103 -2.51 -20.84 -9.19
CA CYS A 103 -1.33 -20.67 -10.03
C CYS A 103 -0.34 -21.83 -9.88
N SER A 104 -0.11 -22.33 -8.66
CA SER A 104 0.77 -23.47 -8.41
C SER A 104 0.27 -24.73 -9.12
N LYS A 105 -1.02 -25.04 -9.03
CA LYS A 105 -1.63 -26.17 -9.77
C LYS A 105 -1.53 -26.00 -11.29
N LEU A 106 -1.79 -24.80 -11.80
CA LEU A 106 -1.66 -24.49 -13.22
C LEU A 106 -0.22 -24.66 -13.70
N VAL A 107 0.77 -24.19 -12.94
CA VAL A 107 2.18 -24.36 -13.30
C VAL A 107 2.55 -25.85 -13.36
N GLN A 108 2.08 -26.65 -12.41
CA GLN A 108 2.34 -28.10 -12.39
C GLN A 108 1.67 -28.85 -13.58
N SER A 109 0.49 -28.42 -14.00
CA SER A 109 -0.27 -29.10 -15.06
C SER A 109 0.05 -28.61 -16.47
N THR A 110 0.29 -27.30 -16.66
CA THR A 110 0.41 -26.69 -17.99
C THR A 110 1.75 -26.00 -18.24
N GLY A 111 2.62 -25.92 -17.22
CA GLY A 111 3.89 -25.21 -17.27
C GLY A 111 3.74 -23.69 -17.07
N ILE A 112 4.87 -23.02 -16.83
CA ILE A 112 4.91 -21.62 -16.43
C ILE A 112 4.42 -20.66 -17.53
N ILE A 113 4.78 -20.92 -18.79
CA ILE A 113 4.41 -20.07 -19.93
C ILE A 113 2.90 -20.07 -20.16
N SER A 114 2.30 -21.26 -20.19
CA SER A 114 0.85 -21.41 -20.36
C SER A 114 0.09 -20.81 -19.17
N THR A 115 0.60 -20.97 -17.95
CA THR A 115 0.03 -20.33 -16.75
C THR A 115 0.02 -18.82 -16.86
N LEU A 116 1.13 -18.19 -17.29
CA LEU A 116 1.19 -16.74 -17.51
C LEU A 116 0.17 -16.25 -18.54
N ARG A 117 -0.03 -17.02 -19.62
CA ARG A 117 -1.06 -16.71 -20.64
C ARG A 117 -2.47 -16.80 -20.09
N ILE A 118 -2.80 -17.90 -19.41
CA ILE A 118 -4.13 -18.12 -18.82
C ILE A 118 -4.43 -17.04 -17.78
N VAL A 119 -3.52 -16.83 -16.82
CA VAL A 119 -3.70 -15.84 -15.76
C VAL A 119 -3.75 -14.42 -16.33
N GLY A 120 -2.90 -14.10 -17.32
CA GLY A 120 -2.90 -12.81 -18.00
C GLY A 120 -4.22 -12.52 -18.72
N LEU A 121 -4.73 -13.48 -19.50
CA LEU A 121 -6.00 -13.32 -20.22
C LEU A 121 -7.21 -13.24 -19.28
N VAL A 122 -7.31 -14.14 -18.31
CA VAL A 122 -8.40 -14.13 -17.32
C VAL A 122 -8.39 -12.83 -16.54
N SER A 123 -7.22 -12.40 -16.07
CA SER A 123 -7.08 -11.12 -15.34
C SER A 123 -7.46 -9.93 -16.23
N LEU A 124 -7.11 -9.94 -17.53
CA LEU A 124 -7.46 -8.87 -18.46
C LEU A 124 -8.99 -8.73 -18.58
N VAL A 125 -9.68 -9.84 -18.81
CA VAL A 125 -11.15 -9.84 -18.94
C VAL A 125 -11.79 -9.37 -17.64
N VAL A 126 -11.41 -9.95 -16.50
CA VAL A 126 -11.98 -9.60 -15.19
C VAL A 126 -11.72 -8.13 -14.84
N CYS A 127 -10.47 -7.67 -14.99
CA CYS A 127 -10.12 -6.28 -14.65
C CYS A 127 -10.85 -5.27 -15.54
N VAL A 128 -10.97 -5.53 -16.86
CA VAL A 128 -11.68 -4.64 -17.78
C VAL A 128 -13.17 -4.61 -17.46
N VAL A 129 -13.81 -5.77 -17.25
CA VAL A 129 -15.24 -5.83 -16.89
C VAL A 129 -15.50 -5.07 -15.58
N CYS A 130 -14.66 -5.29 -14.55
CA CYS A 130 -14.78 -4.55 -13.30
C CYS A 130 -14.57 -3.03 -13.50
N ALA A 131 -13.60 -2.63 -14.33
CA ALA A 131 -13.29 -1.21 -14.59
C ALA A 131 -14.44 -0.48 -15.31
N LEU A 132 -15.18 -1.18 -16.18
CA LEU A 132 -16.37 -0.61 -16.85
C LEU A 132 -17.47 -0.21 -15.85
N GLY A 133 -17.57 -0.93 -14.73
CA GLY A 133 -18.53 -0.63 -13.65
C GLY A 133 -18.12 0.51 -12.72
N VAL A 134 -16.88 1.00 -12.80
CA VAL A 134 -16.36 2.05 -11.91
C VAL A 134 -17.04 3.39 -12.20
N ARG A 135 -17.59 4.00 -11.15
CA ARG A 135 -18.20 5.34 -11.19
C ARG A 135 -17.67 6.15 -10.02
N GLN A 136 -17.34 7.39 -10.27
CA GLN A 136 -16.92 8.33 -9.22
C GLN A 136 -18.16 8.87 -8.50
N ALA A 137 -18.09 9.02 -7.19
CA ALA A 137 -19.13 9.67 -6.43
C ALA A 137 -19.27 11.14 -6.88
N PRO A 138 -20.51 11.66 -7.03
CA PRO A 138 -20.73 13.06 -7.33
C PRO A 138 -20.10 13.97 -6.27
N VAL A 139 -19.69 15.17 -6.67
CA VAL A 139 -19.16 16.16 -5.72
C VAL A 139 -20.25 16.52 -4.72
N GLY A 140 -19.91 16.47 -3.42
CA GLY A 140 -20.89 16.72 -2.35
C GLY A 140 -21.80 15.53 -2.02
N TYR A 141 -21.55 14.34 -2.57
CA TYR A 141 -22.30 13.14 -2.23
C TYR A 141 -22.24 12.83 -0.74
N THR A 142 -23.44 12.72 -0.13
CA THR A 142 -23.62 12.29 1.26
C THR A 142 -24.51 11.05 1.29
N PRO A 143 -24.08 9.95 1.92
CA PRO A 143 -24.88 8.74 2.07
C PRO A 143 -26.18 9.01 2.84
N ALA A 144 -27.25 8.28 2.52
CA ALA A 144 -28.52 8.36 3.24
C ALA A 144 -28.33 8.03 4.73
N GLY A 145 -28.83 8.90 5.60
CA GLY A 145 -28.67 8.76 7.07
C GLY A 145 -27.39 9.39 7.65
N PHE A 146 -26.54 9.96 6.82
CA PHE A 146 -25.35 10.69 7.27
C PHE A 146 -25.68 12.16 7.54
N ALA A 147 -26.13 12.47 8.75
CA ALA A 147 -26.28 13.86 9.23
C ALA A 147 -24.92 14.45 9.63
N GLY A 148 -23.97 14.48 8.68
CA GLY A 148 -22.59 14.79 8.97
C GLY A 148 -22.24 16.26 8.80
N SER A 149 -22.23 17.02 9.89
CA SER A 149 -21.65 18.36 9.94
C SER A 149 -20.14 18.40 9.60
N ALA A 150 -19.40 17.32 9.85
CA ALA A 150 -17.96 17.26 9.61
C ALA A 150 -17.60 17.02 8.13
N SER A 151 -18.35 16.18 7.40
CA SER A 151 -18.10 15.92 5.97
C SER A 151 -18.48 17.12 5.10
N SER A 152 -19.58 17.80 5.42
CA SER A 152 -20.00 19.02 4.72
C SER A 152 -19.01 20.17 4.94
N ALA A 153 -18.42 20.29 6.13
CA ALA A 153 -17.40 21.29 6.40
C ALA A 153 -16.07 21.00 5.67
N GLU A 154 -15.66 19.71 5.57
CA GLU A 154 -14.46 19.33 4.82
C GLU A 154 -14.61 19.52 3.29
N THR A 155 -15.81 19.31 2.76
CA THR A 155 -16.12 19.48 1.32
C THR A 155 -16.20 20.98 0.93
N GLN A 156 -16.38 21.87 1.89
CA GLN A 156 -16.38 23.31 1.68
C GLN A 156 -15.00 23.96 1.73
N LEU A 157 -13.96 23.16 1.99
CA LEU A 157 -12.57 23.63 2.06
C LEU A 157 -11.83 23.35 0.75
N GLU A 158 -11.00 24.30 0.34
CA GLU A 158 -10.13 24.21 -0.85
C GLU A 158 -9.29 22.94 -0.84
N SER A 159 -9.22 22.24 -2.00
CA SER A 159 -8.36 21.09 -2.20
C SER A 159 -7.02 21.50 -2.80
N TYR A 160 -5.93 21.06 -2.21
CA TYR A 160 -4.59 21.37 -2.68
C TYR A 160 -4.21 20.50 -3.87
N ASN A 161 -3.73 21.11 -4.95
CA ASN A 161 -3.11 20.36 -6.02
C ASN A 161 -1.70 19.86 -5.63
N VAL A 162 -1.15 18.91 -6.40
CA VAL A 162 0.14 18.27 -6.11
C VAL A 162 1.28 19.30 -5.99
N ARG A 163 1.33 20.31 -6.87
CA ARG A 163 2.39 21.34 -6.85
C ARG A 163 2.34 22.19 -5.58
N ARG A 164 1.14 22.52 -5.13
CA ARG A 164 0.93 23.29 -3.90
C ARG A 164 1.23 22.46 -2.66
N ALA A 165 0.84 21.17 -2.66
CA ALA A 165 1.14 20.25 -1.58
C ALA A 165 2.65 20.09 -1.36
N LEU A 166 3.46 19.98 -2.43
CA LEU A 166 4.92 19.88 -2.37
C LEU A 166 5.60 21.07 -1.70
N LYS A 167 4.96 22.24 -1.68
CA LYS A 167 5.48 23.44 -1.02
C LYS A 167 5.15 23.47 0.48
N THR A 168 4.37 22.54 0.99
CA THR A 168 3.95 22.47 2.39
C THR A 168 4.83 21.50 3.19
N ARG A 169 4.99 21.76 4.50
CA ARG A 169 5.75 20.87 5.39
C ARG A 169 5.12 19.47 5.56
N PRO A 170 3.77 19.31 5.66
CA PRO A 170 3.16 18.01 5.91
C PRO A 170 3.49 16.93 4.88
N ILE A 171 3.67 17.26 3.59
CA ILE A 171 4.01 16.26 2.57
C ILE A 171 5.37 15.60 2.82
N TRP A 172 6.35 16.39 3.30
CA TRP A 172 7.68 15.88 3.61
C TRP A 172 7.67 14.94 4.81
N HIS A 173 6.84 15.24 5.84
CA HIS A 173 6.60 14.31 6.94
C HIS A 173 5.95 13.01 6.46
N LEU A 174 4.99 13.09 5.53
CA LEU A 174 4.39 11.90 4.93
C LEU A 174 5.39 11.09 4.11
N ILE A 175 6.27 11.73 3.34
CA ILE A 175 7.37 11.06 2.62
C ILE A 175 8.30 10.34 3.60
N VAL A 176 8.65 10.96 4.72
CA VAL A 176 9.45 10.32 5.78
C VAL A 176 8.71 9.11 6.39
N CYS A 177 7.40 9.24 6.65
CA CYS A 177 6.60 8.14 7.15
C CYS A 177 6.58 6.95 6.17
N THR A 178 6.37 7.20 4.89
CA THR A 178 6.35 6.14 3.86
C THR A 178 7.73 5.56 3.59
N ALA A 179 8.80 6.34 3.78
CA ALA A 179 10.18 5.89 3.63
C ALA A 179 10.60 4.94 4.76
N PHE A 180 10.30 5.28 6.00
CA PHE A 180 10.93 4.65 7.15
C PHE A 180 10.06 3.60 7.83
N PHE A 181 8.76 3.80 7.88
CA PHE A 181 7.89 2.85 8.57
C PHE A 181 7.90 1.43 7.99
N PRO A 182 7.87 1.22 6.66
CA PRO A 182 7.86 -0.11 6.09
C PRO A 182 9.20 -0.84 6.16
N THR A 183 10.24 -0.21 6.72
CA THR A 183 11.60 -0.75 6.81
C THR A 183 11.63 -2.11 7.47
N MET A 184 10.94 -2.28 8.61
CA MET A 184 10.92 -3.55 9.33
C MET A 184 10.32 -4.69 8.49
N TYR A 185 9.26 -4.40 7.73
CA TYR A 185 8.69 -5.33 6.77
C TYR A 185 9.69 -5.69 5.65
N MET A 186 10.37 -4.69 5.07
CA MET A 186 11.32 -4.91 3.98
C MET A 186 12.59 -5.66 4.41
N ILE A 187 12.98 -5.56 5.67
CA ILE A 187 14.04 -6.40 6.25
C ILE A 187 13.61 -7.86 6.26
N MET A 188 12.38 -8.12 6.71
CA MET A 188 11.88 -9.48 6.94
C MET A 188 11.30 -10.13 5.68
N PHE A 189 10.63 -9.38 4.79
CA PHE A 189 9.89 -9.91 3.65
C PHE A 189 10.67 -10.91 2.79
N PRO A 190 11.92 -10.62 2.35
CA PRO A 190 12.70 -11.58 1.57
C PRO A 190 13.28 -12.73 2.41
N ARG A 191 13.19 -12.67 3.73
CA ARG A 191 13.92 -13.55 4.65
C ARG A 191 13.04 -14.24 5.69
N PHE A 192 11.72 -14.12 5.63
CA PHE A 192 10.81 -14.73 6.60
C PHE A 192 11.10 -16.21 6.83
N SER A 193 11.15 -17.00 5.77
CA SER A 193 11.43 -18.43 5.90
C SER A 193 12.87 -18.71 6.28
N VAL A 194 13.82 -17.98 5.69
CA VAL A 194 15.25 -18.16 5.93
C VAL A 194 15.61 -17.89 7.39
N TYR A 195 15.06 -16.82 7.97
CA TYR A 195 15.34 -16.47 9.38
C TYR A 195 14.92 -17.56 10.36
N MET A 196 13.77 -18.23 10.13
CA MET A 196 13.34 -19.34 10.96
C MET A 196 14.16 -20.62 10.70
N THR A 197 14.52 -20.90 9.44
CA THR A 197 15.36 -22.07 9.13
C THR A 197 16.80 -21.91 9.65
N ASP A 198 17.35 -20.71 9.62
CA ASP A 198 18.65 -20.38 10.22
C ASP A 198 18.64 -20.58 11.75
N ALA A 199 17.48 -20.37 12.39
CA ALA A 199 17.25 -20.63 13.81
C ALA A 199 16.99 -22.13 14.12
N GLY A 200 17.08 -23.02 13.13
CA GLY A 200 16.94 -24.48 13.29
C GLY A 200 15.52 -25.03 13.22
N PHE A 201 14.53 -24.20 12.82
CA PHE A 201 13.15 -24.68 12.64
C PHE A 201 12.94 -25.28 11.25
N THR A 202 11.94 -26.18 11.15
CA THR A 202 11.58 -26.82 9.88
C THR A 202 11.00 -25.83 8.88
N LEU A 203 11.14 -26.13 7.58
CA LEU A 203 10.56 -25.30 6.51
C LEU A 203 9.03 -25.19 6.62
N SER A 204 8.35 -26.23 7.11
CA SER A 204 6.91 -26.19 7.34
C SER A 204 6.53 -25.21 8.45
N ALA A 205 7.28 -25.17 9.55
CA ALA A 205 7.08 -24.18 10.61
C ALA A 205 7.34 -22.75 10.10
N ALA A 206 8.39 -22.57 9.30
CA ALA A 206 8.69 -21.27 8.68
C ALA A 206 7.57 -20.81 7.74
N THR A 207 7.02 -21.71 6.92
CA THR A 207 5.89 -21.42 6.02
C THR A 207 4.63 -21.02 6.80
N LEU A 208 4.36 -21.70 7.93
CA LEU A 208 3.25 -21.34 8.80
C LEU A 208 3.46 -19.94 9.42
N GLY A 209 4.68 -19.59 9.82
CA GLY A 209 5.02 -18.25 10.30
C GLY A 209 4.73 -17.16 9.27
N VAL A 210 5.09 -17.39 8.01
CA VAL A 210 4.76 -16.49 6.89
C VAL A 210 3.24 -16.34 6.74
N SER A 211 2.50 -17.43 6.85
CA SER A 211 1.03 -17.41 6.78
C SER A 211 0.42 -16.61 7.91
N ILE A 212 0.91 -16.75 9.14
CA ILE A 212 0.50 -15.97 10.31
C ILE A 212 0.72 -14.47 10.07
N TYR A 213 1.89 -14.09 9.52
CA TYR A 213 2.15 -12.70 9.15
C TYR A 213 1.10 -12.15 8.19
N PHE A 214 0.81 -12.86 7.08
CA PHE A 214 -0.14 -12.37 6.08
C PHE A 214 -1.57 -12.32 6.58
N ILE A 215 -2.01 -13.28 7.41
CA ILE A 215 -3.33 -13.25 8.05
C ILE A 215 -3.41 -12.04 8.98
N ALA A 216 -2.44 -11.84 9.86
CA ALA A 216 -2.40 -10.72 10.78
C ALA A 216 -2.37 -9.37 10.02
N ASN A 217 -1.62 -9.27 8.93
CA ASN A 217 -1.55 -8.10 8.06
C ASN A 217 -2.92 -7.78 7.43
N THR A 218 -3.64 -8.79 6.96
CA THR A 218 -4.97 -8.62 6.37
C THR A 218 -6.00 -8.17 7.42
N LEU A 219 -6.00 -8.82 8.59
CA LEU A 219 -6.87 -8.45 9.70
C LEU A 219 -6.59 -7.01 10.19
N SER A 220 -5.33 -6.63 10.28
CA SER A 220 -4.93 -5.28 10.67
C SER A 220 -5.50 -4.21 9.75
N ARG A 221 -5.48 -4.44 8.45
CA ARG A 221 -6.04 -3.50 7.45
C ARG A 221 -7.52 -3.24 7.69
N LEU A 222 -8.26 -4.27 8.07
CA LEU A 222 -9.70 -4.15 8.37
C LEU A 222 -9.93 -3.47 9.73
N PHE A 223 -9.37 -4.00 10.80
CA PHE A 223 -9.68 -3.54 12.16
C PHE A 223 -9.05 -2.18 12.48
N LEU A 224 -7.77 -2.00 12.23
CA LEU A 224 -7.09 -0.73 12.48
C LEU A 224 -7.43 0.31 11.40
N GLY A 225 -7.76 -0.13 10.17
CA GLY A 225 -8.33 0.75 9.16
C GLY A 225 -9.65 1.36 9.62
N ALA A 226 -10.58 0.54 10.12
CA ALA A 226 -11.84 0.99 10.69
C ALA A 226 -11.64 1.84 11.97
N LEU A 227 -10.57 1.61 12.72
CA LEU A 227 -10.25 2.39 13.90
C LEU A 227 -9.89 3.84 13.56
N CYS A 228 -9.35 4.11 12.35
CA CYS A 228 -9.09 5.47 11.86
C CYS A 228 -10.34 6.34 11.73
N ASP A 229 -11.52 5.72 11.64
CA ASP A 229 -12.79 6.43 11.58
C ASP A 229 -13.28 6.85 12.97
N LYS A 230 -12.83 6.14 14.02
CA LYS A 230 -13.24 6.38 15.41
C LYS A 230 -12.25 7.23 16.21
N ILE A 231 -10.96 7.08 15.97
CA ILE A 231 -9.90 7.82 16.65
C ILE A 231 -8.99 8.53 15.65
N SER A 232 -8.14 9.43 16.14
CA SER A 232 -7.19 10.15 15.28
C SER A 232 -6.24 9.19 14.55
N TYR A 233 -6.06 9.42 13.24
CA TYR A 233 -5.10 8.67 12.43
C TYR A 233 -3.69 8.65 13.00
N LYS A 234 -3.28 9.71 13.74
CA LYS A 234 -1.99 9.76 14.43
C LYS A 234 -1.86 8.70 15.51
N HIS A 235 -2.92 8.48 16.30
CA HIS A 235 -2.92 7.44 17.33
C HIS A 235 -2.90 6.04 16.74
N VAL A 236 -3.68 5.79 15.66
CA VAL A 236 -3.63 4.50 14.96
C VAL A 236 -2.23 4.22 14.42
N TYR A 237 -1.56 5.23 13.84
CA TYR A 237 -0.20 5.09 13.36
C TYR A 237 0.80 4.82 14.49
N GLY A 238 0.61 5.47 15.65
CA GLY A 238 1.38 5.20 16.87
C GLY A 238 1.22 3.76 17.36
N ILE A 239 -0.01 3.23 17.38
CA ILE A 239 -0.29 1.82 17.71
C ILE A 239 0.44 0.90 16.73
N CYS A 240 0.35 1.17 15.43
CA CYS A 240 1.08 0.40 14.41
C CYS A 240 2.60 0.42 14.66
N GLY A 241 3.16 1.58 15.01
CA GLY A 241 4.58 1.70 15.34
C GLY A 241 4.99 0.90 16.58
N ALA A 242 4.19 0.97 17.64
CA ALA A 242 4.42 0.19 18.85
C ALA A 242 4.41 -1.33 18.56
N LEU A 243 3.46 -1.80 17.75
CA LEU A 243 3.38 -3.20 17.33
C LEU A 243 4.60 -3.63 16.50
N CYS A 244 5.09 -2.78 15.58
CA CYS A 244 6.31 -3.06 14.80
C CYS A 244 7.57 -3.11 15.69
N ILE A 245 7.70 -2.20 16.65
CA ILE A 245 8.81 -2.16 17.60
C ILE A 245 8.77 -3.41 18.50
N LEU A 246 7.60 -3.74 19.03
CA LEU A 246 7.40 -4.94 19.86
C LEU A 246 7.70 -6.22 19.07
N SER A 247 7.31 -6.29 17.80
CA SER A 247 7.68 -7.37 16.90
C SER A 247 9.20 -7.53 16.80
N ALA A 248 9.91 -6.43 16.55
CA ALA A 248 11.37 -6.47 16.44
C ALA A 248 12.03 -6.97 17.74
N ILE A 249 11.56 -6.51 18.90
CA ILE A 249 12.04 -6.97 20.21
C ILE A 249 11.76 -8.47 20.39
N CYS A 250 10.54 -8.93 20.06
CA CYS A 250 10.21 -10.35 20.12
C CYS A 250 11.08 -11.20 19.21
N LEU A 251 11.39 -10.71 18.00
CA LEU A 251 12.23 -11.45 17.05
C LEU A 251 13.71 -11.47 17.47
N ILE A 252 14.24 -10.39 18.06
CA ILE A 252 15.59 -10.36 18.63
C ILE A 252 15.74 -11.38 19.77
N ALA A 253 14.72 -11.47 20.63
CA ALA A 253 14.69 -12.36 21.78
C ALA A 253 14.12 -13.76 21.45
N ALA A 254 13.87 -14.07 20.17
CA ALA A 254 13.17 -15.30 19.80
C ALA A 254 14.08 -16.54 19.95
N HIS A 255 13.75 -17.39 20.94
CA HIS A 255 14.37 -18.70 21.18
C HIS A 255 13.38 -19.86 21.05
N SER A 256 12.09 -19.56 20.82
CA SER A 256 11.03 -20.56 20.71
C SER A 256 10.13 -20.28 19.50
N LEU A 257 9.52 -21.34 18.97
CA LEU A 257 8.60 -21.26 17.85
C LEU A 257 7.43 -20.26 18.11
N PHE A 258 6.94 -20.22 19.35
CA PHE A 258 5.89 -19.29 19.76
C PHE A 258 6.35 -17.83 19.63
N MET A 259 7.56 -17.49 20.05
CA MET A 259 8.09 -16.12 19.94
C MET A 259 8.26 -15.69 18.48
N PHE A 260 8.69 -16.58 17.58
CA PHE A 260 8.74 -16.30 16.14
C PHE A 260 7.33 -16.00 15.59
N TYR A 261 6.35 -16.84 15.90
CA TYR A 261 4.99 -16.65 15.45
C TYR A 261 4.36 -15.37 16.00
N LEU A 262 4.60 -15.07 17.28
CA LEU A 262 4.18 -13.83 17.92
C LEU A 262 4.82 -12.61 17.23
N GLY A 263 6.12 -12.63 16.98
CA GLY A 263 6.84 -11.58 16.29
C GLY A 263 6.28 -11.34 14.88
N TYR A 264 6.02 -12.41 14.13
CA TYR A 264 5.42 -12.30 12.79
C TYR A 264 3.99 -11.78 12.82
N ALA A 265 3.18 -12.22 13.78
CA ALA A 265 1.82 -11.69 13.97
C ALA A 265 1.83 -10.20 14.30
N LEU A 266 2.69 -9.78 15.24
CA LEU A 266 2.84 -8.37 15.62
C LEU A 266 3.33 -7.50 14.44
N LEU A 267 4.28 -8.00 13.64
CA LEU A 267 4.74 -7.30 12.45
C LEU A 267 3.62 -7.16 11.41
N GLY A 268 2.84 -8.23 11.22
CA GLY A 268 1.68 -8.20 10.33
C GLY A 268 0.64 -7.19 10.78
N LEU A 269 0.29 -7.19 12.07
CA LEU A 269 -0.63 -6.24 12.66
C LEU A 269 -0.11 -4.79 12.57
N GLY A 270 1.15 -4.55 12.85
CA GLY A 270 1.75 -3.21 12.81
C GLY A 270 1.84 -2.64 11.40
N PHE A 271 2.28 -3.44 10.43
CA PHE A 271 2.46 -2.94 9.06
C PHE A 271 1.15 -2.85 8.26
N GLY A 272 0.20 -3.77 8.49
CA GLY A 272 -1.00 -3.89 7.65
C GLY A 272 -1.81 -2.60 7.54
N ALA A 273 -2.12 -1.97 8.67
CA ALA A 273 -2.99 -0.79 8.73
C ALA A 273 -2.35 0.50 8.21
N THR A 274 -1.03 0.62 8.15
CA THR A 274 -0.37 1.86 7.76
C THR A 274 -0.75 2.34 6.37
N ASN A 275 -0.91 1.41 5.44
CA ASN A 275 -1.38 1.71 4.09
C ASN A 275 -2.82 2.28 4.06
N SER A 276 -3.66 1.96 5.05
CA SER A 276 -5.00 2.52 5.21
C SER A 276 -4.96 3.91 5.86
N VAL A 277 -3.96 4.18 6.70
CA VAL A 277 -3.79 5.48 7.38
C VAL A 277 -3.38 6.59 6.42
N TYR A 278 -2.50 6.30 5.45
CA TYR A 278 -1.99 7.33 4.53
C TYR A 278 -3.09 8.03 3.71
N PRO A 279 -4.01 7.33 3.02
CA PRO A 279 -5.10 7.98 2.32
C PRO A 279 -6.00 8.83 3.22
N VAL A 280 -6.29 8.36 4.45
CA VAL A 280 -7.07 9.12 5.44
C VAL A 280 -6.36 10.41 5.83
N THR A 281 -5.04 10.34 6.10
CA THR A 281 -4.23 11.50 6.46
C THR A 281 -4.19 12.53 5.34
N ILE A 282 -4.01 12.08 4.09
CA ILE A 282 -3.94 12.95 2.91
C ILE A 282 -5.28 13.63 2.65
N ASN A 283 -6.39 12.88 2.70
CA ASN A 283 -7.72 13.44 2.53
C ASN A 283 -8.02 14.54 3.57
N LYS A 284 -7.69 14.29 4.84
CA LYS A 284 -7.87 15.28 5.91
C LYS A 284 -6.98 16.50 5.75
N SER A 285 -5.73 16.34 5.29
CA SER A 285 -4.76 17.42 5.18
C SER A 285 -4.95 18.27 3.93
N TYR A 286 -5.25 17.65 2.78
CA TYR A 286 -5.18 18.31 1.46
C TYR A 286 -6.51 18.33 0.70
N GLY A 287 -7.53 17.63 1.18
CA GLY A 287 -8.81 17.46 0.50
C GLY A 287 -8.83 16.28 -0.48
N PRO A 288 -10.04 15.88 -0.93
CA PRO A 288 -10.22 14.64 -1.69
C PRO A 288 -9.88 14.75 -3.19
N VAL A 289 -9.99 15.94 -3.80
CA VAL A 289 -9.94 16.12 -5.27
C VAL A 289 -8.63 15.64 -5.88
N TYR A 290 -7.49 16.03 -5.30
CA TYR A 290 -6.15 15.68 -5.79
C TYR A 290 -5.41 14.68 -4.88
N ALA A 291 -6.12 14.07 -3.95
CA ALA A 291 -5.54 13.19 -2.93
C ALA A 291 -4.76 12.01 -3.52
N GLY A 292 -5.23 11.43 -4.63
CA GLY A 292 -4.55 10.34 -5.32
C GLY A 292 -3.17 10.72 -5.85
N GLY A 293 -3.06 11.92 -6.47
CA GLY A 293 -1.77 12.43 -6.93
C GLY A 293 -0.80 12.74 -5.80
N ILE A 294 -1.31 13.32 -4.70
CA ILE A 294 -0.51 13.61 -3.49
C ILE A 294 -0.04 12.31 -2.83
N TYR A 295 -0.89 11.29 -2.79
CA TYR A 295 -0.52 9.96 -2.31
C TYR A 295 0.61 9.34 -3.14
N GLY A 296 0.51 9.42 -4.49
CA GLY A 296 1.57 8.97 -5.38
C GLY A 296 2.91 9.64 -5.07
N VAL A 297 2.92 10.97 -4.81
CA VAL A 297 4.14 11.68 -4.37
C VAL A 297 4.63 11.18 -3.01
N ALA A 298 3.75 11.01 -2.03
CA ALA A 298 4.15 10.50 -0.72
C ALA A 298 4.83 9.12 -0.80
N LEU A 299 4.41 8.27 -1.74
CA LEU A 299 4.99 6.94 -1.96
C LEU A 299 6.41 6.94 -2.54
N PHE A 300 6.95 8.07 -3.00
CA PHE A 300 8.37 8.14 -3.40
C PHE A 300 9.32 7.80 -2.26
N GLY A 301 8.96 8.13 -1.02
CA GLY A 301 9.70 7.68 0.16
C GLY A 301 9.80 6.16 0.23
N TYR A 302 8.67 5.46 0.04
CA TYR A 302 8.62 4.00 -0.04
C TYR A 302 9.47 3.44 -1.18
N MET A 303 9.35 4.03 -2.38
CA MET A 303 10.08 3.60 -3.56
C MET A 303 11.60 3.69 -3.39
N ILE A 304 12.09 4.86 -2.99
CA ILE A 304 13.53 5.12 -2.96
C ILE A 304 14.15 4.46 -1.73
N PHE A 305 13.65 4.79 -0.56
CA PHE A 305 14.30 4.38 0.68
C PHE A 305 13.97 2.93 1.04
N CYS A 306 12.69 2.61 1.12
CA CYS A 306 12.27 1.32 1.63
C CYS A 306 12.57 0.18 0.65
N THR A 307 12.39 0.39 -0.66
CA THR A 307 12.57 -0.68 -1.65
C THR A 307 14.01 -0.80 -2.16
N LEU A 308 14.75 0.31 -2.28
CA LEU A 308 16.11 0.28 -2.83
C LEU A 308 17.19 0.26 -1.75
N ILE A 309 17.07 1.12 -0.73
CA ILE A 309 18.14 1.36 0.24
C ILE A 309 18.07 0.34 1.37
N THR A 310 16.90 0.16 1.99
CA THR A 310 16.72 -0.71 3.16
C THR A 310 17.22 -2.15 2.96
N PRO A 311 16.89 -2.87 1.86
CA PRO A 311 17.37 -4.24 1.70
C PRO A 311 18.88 -4.34 1.58
N ARG A 312 19.54 -3.32 0.97
CA ARG A 312 21.00 -3.28 0.87
C ARG A 312 21.68 -3.04 2.22
N ILE A 313 21.17 -2.07 3.01
CA ILE A 313 21.67 -1.79 4.35
C ILE A 313 21.48 -3.02 5.24
N SER A 314 20.28 -3.63 5.22
CA SER A 314 20.01 -4.84 5.99
C SER A 314 20.92 -5.99 5.60
N ALA A 315 21.16 -6.20 4.30
CA ALA A 315 22.09 -7.25 3.85
C ALA A 315 23.53 -7.00 4.31
N ALA A 316 23.99 -5.74 4.25
CA ALA A 316 25.32 -5.36 4.72
C ALA A 316 25.46 -5.54 6.25
N LEU A 317 24.42 -5.16 7.02
CA LEU A 317 24.39 -5.35 8.47
C LEU A 317 24.43 -6.82 8.85
N VAL A 318 23.65 -7.67 8.20
CA VAL A 318 23.66 -9.12 8.45
C VAL A 318 25.02 -9.73 8.08
N ALA A 319 25.62 -9.31 6.95
CA ALA A 319 26.93 -9.81 6.53
C ALA A 319 28.06 -9.39 7.49
N SER A 320 27.99 -8.18 8.05
CA SER A 320 29.04 -7.66 8.96
C SER A 320 28.92 -8.17 10.40
N THR A 321 27.69 -8.45 10.86
CA THR A 321 27.44 -8.85 12.28
C THR A 321 27.16 -10.33 12.45
N GLY A 322 27.01 -11.08 11.36
CA GLY A 322 26.66 -12.52 11.39
C GLY A 322 25.24 -12.83 11.88
N GLY A 323 24.39 -11.80 12.10
CA GLY A 323 23.05 -11.97 12.64
C GLY A 323 22.08 -10.86 12.25
N TYR A 324 20.81 -11.05 12.58
CA TYR A 324 19.73 -10.13 12.20
C TYR A 324 19.53 -8.98 13.20
N THR A 325 20.11 -9.05 14.40
CA THR A 325 19.88 -8.09 15.50
C THR A 325 20.14 -6.65 15.09
N ALA A 326 21.26 -6.38 14.41
CA ALA A 326 21.61 -5.04 13.94
C ALA A 326 20.58 -4.52 12.92
N SER A 327 20.07 -5.38 12.04
CA SER A 327 19.01 -5.01 11.09
C SER A 327 17.69 -4.70 11.79
N PHE A 328 17.35 -5.42 12.85
CA PHE A 328 16.14 -5.13 13.63
C PHE A 328 16.27 -3.83 14.42
N ILE A 329 17.42 -3.55 15.03
CA ILE A 329 17.67 -2.25 15.69
C ILE A 329 17.56 -1.10 14.68
N TYR A 330 18.12 -1.26 13.48
CA TYR A 330 17.96 -0.31 12.39
C TYR A 330 16.46 -0.09 12.05
N GLY A 331 15.67 -1.16 11.96
CA GLY A 331 14.22 -1.09 11.73
C GLY A 331 13.47 -0.39 12.86
N ILE A 332 13.84 -0.63 14.12
CA ILE A 332 13.27 0.04 15.30
C ILE A 332 13.52 1.56 15.23
N VAL A 333 14.78 1.97 15.01
CA VAL A 333 15.15 3.39 14.94
C VAL A 333 14.35 4.12 13.87
N LEU A 334 14.26 3.55 12.67
CA LEU A 334 13.51 4.17 11.57
C LEU A 334 11.99 4.17 11.83
N SER A 335 11.46 3.14 12.46
CA SER A 335 10.04 3.13 12.88
C SER A 335 9.75 4.22 13.91
N CYS A 336 10.65 4.45 14.87
CA CYS A 336 10.52 5.55 15.83
C CYS A 336 10.53 6.91 15.14
N ILE A 337 11.45 7.14 14.18
CA ILE A 337 11.52 8.38 13.39
C ILE A 337 10.21 8.58 12.60
N ALA A 338 9.69 7.52 11.97
CA ALA A 338 8.44 7.60 11.22
C ALA A 338 7.24 7.94 12.12
N VAL A 339 7.13 7.33 13.29
CA VAL A 339 6.08 7.63 14.26
C VAL A 339 6.21 9.07 14.77
N ALA A 340 7.39 9.49 15.16
CA ALA A 340 7.63 10.88 15.58
C ALA A 340 7.26 11.87 14.46
N SER A 341 7.65 11.58 13.22
CA SER A 341 7.31 12.39 12.05
C SER A 341 5.79 12.51 11.86
N MET A 342 5.02 11.43 12.05
CA MET A 342 3.56 11.45 11.95
C MET A 342 2.92 12.34 13.01
N TYR A 343 3.42 12.31 14.24
CA TYR A 343 2.91 13.18 15.30
C TYR A 343 3.26 14.66 15.07
N LEU A 344 4.40 14.93 14.47
CA LEU A 344 4.89 16.29 14.15
C LEU A 344 4.25 16.87 12.88
N ILE A 345 3.40 16.14 12.15
CA ILE A 345 2.70 16.69 10.97
C ILE A 345 1.91 17.93 11.38
N PRO A 346 2.26 19.14 10.86
CA PRO A 346 1.51 20.34 11.13
C PRO A 346 0.14 20.31 10.43
N LYS A 347 -0.82 21.03 10.98
CA LYS A 347 -2.11 21.24 10.31
C LYS A 347 -1.91 22.06 9.04
N VAL A 348 -2.64 21.72 7.99
CA VAL A 348 -2.74 22.52 6.76
C VAL A 348 -3.94 23.43 6.91
N ASP A 349 -3.72 24.75 6.82
CA ASP A 349 -4.80 25.72 6.84
C ASP A 349 -5.44 25.76 5.44
N ARG A 350 -6.56 25.07 5.30
CA ARG A 350 -7.39 25.06 4.08
C ARG A 350 -8.40 26.19 4.18
N LYS A 351 -8.43 27.05 3.16
CA LYS A 351 -9.41 28.14 3.08
C LYS A 351 -10.79 27.62 2.72
N PRO A 352 -11.88 28.26 3.17
CA PRO A 352 -13.22 28.00 2.64
C PRO A 352 -13.24 28.30 1.14
N LEU A 353 -13.94 27.44 0.38
CA LEU A 353 -14.15 27.65 -1.05
C LEU A 353 -15.11 28.84 -1.27
N ASP A 354 -14.72 29.77 -2.12
CA ASP A 354 -15.60 30.83 -2.60
C ASP A 354 -16.67 30.26 -3.57
N ALA A 355 -17.79 30.97 -3.72
CA ALA A 355 -18.94 30.47 -4.52
C ALA A 355 -18.58 30.16 -5.99
N ALA A 356 -17.61 30.88 -6.57
CA ALA A 356 -17.10 30.64 -7.92
C ALA A 356 -16.21 29.39 -8.03
N GLU A 357 -15.41 29.10 -6.99
CA GLU A 357 -14.55 27.92 -6.94
C GLU A 357 -15.35 26.64 -6.72
N LYS A 358 -16.47 26.70 -5.97
CA LYS A 358 -17.42 25.57 -5.82
C LYS A 358 -17.98 25.09 -7.15
N GLN A 359 -18.24 26.00 -8.10
CA GLN A 359 -18.68 25.65 -9.44
C GLN A 359 -17.57 25.02 -10.29
N ALA A 360 -16.34 25.50 -10.17
CA ALA A 360 -15.21 24.97 -10.95
C ALA A 360 -14.73 23.56 -10.48
N GLU A 361 -14.84 23.23 -9.19
CA GLU A 361 -14.55 21.89 -8.67
C GLU A 361 -15.71 20.89 -8.92
N SER A 362 -16.89 21.35 -9.34
CA SER A 362 -18.05 20.50 -9.65
C SER A 362 -18.10 20.01 -11.11
N VAL A 363 -17.24 20.51 -11.99
CA VAL A 363 -17.07 20.12 -13.39
C VAL A 363 -15.89 19.15 -13.53
#